data_bdec4f7400c9a9479eb1bcfbae97e836
#
_entry.id   bdec4f7400c9a9479eb1bcfbae97e836
#
_cell.length_a   1.000
_cell.length_b   1.000
_cell.length_c   1.000
_cell.angle_alpha   90.00
_cell.angle_beta   90.00
_cell.angle_gamma   90.00
#
_symmetry.space_group_name_H-M   'P 1'
#
loop_
_entity.id
_entity.type
_entity.pdbx_description
1 polymer ?
#
loop_
_entity_poly.entity_id
_entity_poly.type
_entity_poly.pdbx_seq_one_letter_code
_entity_poly.pdbx_strand_id
1 'polypeptide(L)'
;MMEHKNNDKGTLIETQIESDFFVLRQQNDGQEGQSIQRSLSHNDIQFHFCLKGLATFNYNNSSYQFTISESQSMLLYNPQKALPIAATLAPSSWLISLILPIKKFHALFSDDANHIHFLSPENITKKFYDTNVLTPAMVVVLNQIIQAKVHDSIRSLYFKGKIFELLSLYFNKNGEEDVESCPFLVDEAQVGKIHMAKKIILERMTQPPSLSELSTEIGLNTKKLKEGFKQLYGQSVFSYLLDHKMEEARRMLDSQQYNVNEVGIKLGYSTSSHFIAAFKKKYGTTPKKYLLSVSS
;
A
#
# COMPACT_ATOMS: atom_id res chain seq x y z
N MET A 1 9.39 -22.23 -1.29
CA MET A 1 8.55 -21.22 -1.96
C MET A 1 7.12 -21.72 -1.92
N MET A 2 6.30 -21.15 -1.04
CA MET A 2 4.86 -21.44 -1.07
C MET A 2 4.16 -20.24 -1.74
N GLU A 3 3.94 -20.35 -3.05
CA GLU A 3 2.96 -19.53 -3.73
C GLU A 3 1.59 -20.13 -3.43
N HIS A 4 0.88 -19.59 -2.48
CA HIS A 4 -0.55 -19.85 -2.37
C HIS A 4 -1.27 -18.96 -3.41
N LYS A 5 -1.35 -19.46 -4.64
CA LYS A 5 -2.35 -18.98 -5.61
C LYS A 5 -3.72 -19.40 -5.11
N ASN A 6 -4.43 -18.49 -4.49
CA ASN A 6 -5.87 -18.64 -4.33
C ASN A 6 -6.54 -18.04 -5.58
N ASN A 7 -7.33 -18.83 -6.26
CA ASN A 7 -8.03 -18.49 -7.50
C ASN A 7 -8.83 -17.19 -7.36
N ASP A 8 -8.73 -16.34 -8.38
CA ASP A 8 -9.56 -15.15 -8.71
C ASP A 8 -9.65 -13.98 -7.72
N LYS A 9 -9.02 -14.00 -6.53
CA LYS A 9 -9.33 -13.02 -5.48
C LYS A 9 -8.14 -12.26 -4.89
N GLY A 10 -6.96 -12.33 -5.46
CA GLY A 10 -5.77 -11.60 -4.98
C GLY A 10 -4.54 -12.50 -4.82
N THR A 11 -3.37 -11.87 -4.66
CA THR A 11 -2.09 -12.58 -4.50
C THR A 11 -1.51 -12.37 -3.12
N LEU A 12 -1.13 -13.48 -2.47
CA LEU A 12 -0.28 -13.48 -1.27
C LEU A 12 1.04 -14.13 -1.66
N ILE A 13 2.14 -13.39 -1.56
CA ILE A 13 3.48 -13.90 -1.81
C ILE A 13 4.31 -13.73 -0.55
N GLU A 14 4.73 -14.84 0.01
CA GLU A 14 5.68 -14.87 1.11
C GLU A 14 7.10 -15.05 0.57
N THR A 15 8.01 -14.19 1.01
CA THR A 15 9.44 -14.27 0.69
C THR A 15 10.22 -14.40 2.00
N GLN A 16 10.89 -15.52 2.19
CA GLN A 16 11.82 -15.70 3.29
C GLN A 16 13.14 -15.01 2.93
N ILE A 17 13.58 -14.11 3.78
CA ILE A 17 14.84 -13.36 3.62
C ILE A 17 16.00 -14.07 4.28
N GLU A 18 15.77 -14.50 5.52
CA GLU A 18 16.66 -15.31 6.34
C GLU A 18 15.80 -16.28 7.19
N SER A 19 16.42 -17.15 7.98
CA SER A 19 15.68 -17.91 8.99
C SER A 19 14.87 -16.95 9.87
N ASP A 20 13.57 -17.19 9.97
CA ASP A 20 12.63 -16.40 10.80
C ASP A 20 12.47 -14.91 10.41
N PHE A 21 12.92 -14.51 9.21
CA PHE A 21 12.73 -13.19 8.66
C PHE A 21 11.96 -13.27 7.35
N PHE A 22 10.74 -12.68 7.32
CA PHE A 22 9.80 -12.82 6.22
C PHE A 22 9.27 -11.49 5.74
N VAL A 23 8.99 -11.43 4.44
CA VAL A 23 8.22 -10.37 3.79
C VAL A 23 6.96 -10.99 3.20
N LEU A 24 5.80 -10.52 3.63
CA LEU A 24 4.52 -10.85 3.04
C LEU A 24 4.08 -9.69 2.14
N ARG A 25 3.84 -9.99 0.87
CA ARG A 25 3.30 -9.04 -0.11
C ARG A 25 1.90 -9.48 -0.47
N GLN A 26 0.94 -8.62 -0.26
CA GLN A 26 -0.46 -8.91 -0.48
C GLN A 26 -1.11 -7.84 -1.33
N GLN A 27 -1.81 -8.29 -2.36
CA GLN A 27 -2.57 -7.46 -3.26
C GLN A 27 -3.95 -8.08 -3.41
N ASN A 28 -4.95 -7.40 -2.93
CA ASN A 28 -6.35 -7.77 -3.15
C ASN A 28 -6.91 -6.89 -4.27
N ASP A 29 -6.82 -7.35 -5.50
CA ASP A 29 -7.43 -6.70 -6.66
C ASP A 29 -8.86 -7.24 -6.95
N GLY A 30 -9.38 -8.10 -6.07
CA GLY A 30 -10.72 -8.66 -6.12
C GLY A 30 -11.80 -7.71 -5.63
N GLN A 31 -13.04 -8.18 -5.67
CA GLN A 31 -14.24 -7.43 -5.25
C GLN A 31 -14.64 -7.70 -3.80
N GLU A 32 -14.16 -8.77 -3.20
CA GLU A 32 -14.43 -9.16 -1.83
C GLU A 32 -13.23 -8.94 -0.92
N GLY A 33 -13.46 -8.84 0.38
CA GLY A 33 -12.40 -8.81 1.37
C GLY A 33 -11.58 -10.10 1.37
N GLN A 34 -10.25 -9.99 1.45
CA GLN A 34 -9.34 -11.12 1.53
C GLN A 34 -8.79 -11.25 2.95
N SER A 35 -9.04 -12.39 3.59
CA SER A 35 -8.52 -12.68 4.93
C SER A 35 -7.17 -13.36 4.88
N ILE A 36 -6.32 -12.99 5.83
CA ILE A 36 -5.00 -13.56 6.04
C ILE A 36 -4.88 -14.01 7.48
N GLN A 37 -4.32 -15.18 7.67
CA GLN A 37 -3.99 -15.70 8.99
C GLN A 37 -2.57 -16.26 8.99
N ARG A 38 -1.78 -15.88 9.97
CA ARG A 38 -0.44 -16.42 10.21
C ARG A 38 -0.14 -16.43 11.70
N SER A 39 0.24 -17.59 12.21
CA SER A 39 0.77 -17.72 13.57
C SER A 39 2.17 -17.13 13.66
N LEU A 40 2.46 -16.42 14.73
CA LEU A 40 3.74 -15.81 15.02
C LEU A 40 4.19 -16.14 16.45
N SER A 41 5.48 -15.96 16.72
CA SER A 41 6.05 -16.06 18.06
C SER A 41 5.85 -14.75 18.85
N HIS A 42 5.88 -14.83 20.17
CA HIS A 42 5.93 -13.63 21.03
C HIS A 42 7.23 -12.82 20.88
N ASN A 43 8.25 -13.41 20.26
CA ASN A 43 9.51 -12.75 19.96
C ASN A 43 9.51 -12.00 18.62
N ASP A 44 8.43 -12.09 17.83
CA ASP A 44 8.37 -11.48 16.52
C ASP A 44 7.87 -10.03 16.62
N ILE A 45 8.64 -9.12 16.04
CA ILE A 45 8.22 -7.75 15.75
C ILE A 45 7.61 -7.70 14.36
N GLN A 46 6.56 -6.92 14.20
CA GLN A 46 5.79 -6.82 12.97
C GLN A 46 5.70 -5.38 12.50
N PHE A 47 5.97 -5.16 11.22
CA PHE A 47 5.72 -3.89 10.53
C PHE A 47 4.72 -4.14 9.41
N HIS A 48 3.67 -3.37 9.36
CA HIS A 48 2.64 -3.43 8.33
C HIS A 48 2.55 -2.09 7.61
N PHE A 49 2.56 -2.11 6.29
CA PHE A 49 2.55 -0.92 5.44
C PHE A 49 1.40 -1.04 4.44
N CYS A 50 0.40 -0.17 4.57
CA CYS A 50 -0.74 -0.10 3.66
C CYS A 50 -0.44 0.88 2.53
N LEU A 51 -0.14 0.36 1.35
CA LEU A 51 0.17 1.16 0.16
C LEU A 51 -1.07 1.68 -0.55
N LYS A 52 -2.17 0.92 -0.48
CA LYS A 52 -3.43 1.23 -1.14
C LYS A 52 -4.58 0.63 -0.35
N GLY A 53 -5.70 1.35 -0.27
CA GLY A 53 -6.94 0.85 0.31
C GLY A 53 -6.91 0.75 1.83
N LEU A 54 -7.34 -0.40 2.36
CA LEU A 54 -7.60 -0.58 3.79
C LEU A 54 -7.25 -1.99 4.24
N ALA A 55 -6.58 -2.11 5.38
CA ALA A 55 -6.33 -3.39 6.06
C ALA A 55 -6.82 -3.33 7.50
N THR A 56 -7.66 -4.28 7.90
CA THR A 56 -8.20 -4.40 9.27
C THR A 56 -7.60 -5.62 9.94
N PHE A 57 -6.93 -5.43 11.05
CA PHE A 57 -6.32 -6.47 11.87
C PHE A 57 -7.23 -6.80 13.05
N ASN A 58 -7.45 -8.08 13.30
CA ASN A 58 -8.31 -8.59 14.34
C ASN A 58 -7.48 -9.35 15.39
N TYR A 59 -7.64 -9.01 16.64
CA TYR A 59 -6.98 -9.65 17.77
C TYR A 59 -7.99 -10.09 18.83
N ASN A 60 -7.64 -11.11 19.62
CA ASN A 60 -8.47 -11.60 20.72
C ASN A 60 -9.90 -11.96 20.27
N ASN A 61 -10.04 -12.81 19.27
CA ASN A 61 -11.35 -13.18 18.70
C ASN A 61 -12.18 -11.95 18.30
N SER A 62 -11.54 -10.99 17.62
CA SER A 62 -12.14 -9.73 17.15
C SER A 62 -12.58 -8.74 18.25
N SER A 63 -12.17 -8.96 19.51
CA SER A 63 -12.42 -7.98 20.59
C SER A 63 -11.61 -6.69 20.41
N TYR A 64 -10.50 -6.75 19.67
CA TYR A 64 -9.68 -5.61 19.30
C TYR A 64 -9.47 -5.58 17.80
N GLN A 65 -9.79 -4.44 17.20
CA GLN A 65 -9.58 -4.20 15.78
C GLN A 65 -8.70 -2.97 15.58
N PHE A 66 -7.69 -3.13 14.73
CA PHE A 66 -6.85 -2.04 14.26
C PHE A 66 -6.99 -1.94 12.74
N THR A 67 -7.23 -0.74 12.26
CA THR A 67 -7.37 -0.49 10.84
C THR A 67 -6.31 0.49 10.40
N ILE A 68 -5.56 0.15 9.37
CA ILE A 68 -4.63 1.04 8.67
C ILE A 68 -5.15 1.32 7.27
N SER A 69 -5.14 2.58 6.89
CA SER A 69 -5.56 3.06 5.57
C SER A 69 -4.36 3.32 4.66
N GLU A 70 -4.65 3.69 3.43
CA GLU A 70 -3.63 4.07 2.44
C GLU A 70 -2.63 5.07 3.01
N SER A 71 -1.36 4.83 2.74
CA SER A 71 -0.22 5.65 3.22
C SER A 71 0.00 5.61 4.74
N GLN A 72 -0.49 4.57 5.42
CA GLN A 72 -0.22 4.35 6.84
C GLN A 72 0.62 3.08 7.07
N SER A 73 1.36 3.11 8.16
CA SER A 73 2.10 1.96 8.69
C SER A 73 1.71 1.69 10.14
N MET A 74 1.92 0.46 10.57
CA MET A 74 1.71 -0.01 11.93
C MET A 74 2.87 -0.88 12.36
N LEU A 75 3.45 -0.57 13.51
CA LEU A 75 4.46 -1.38 14.18
C LEU A 75 3.85 -2.03 15.42
N LEU A 76 3.99 -3.35 15.53
CA LEU A 76 3.48 -4.14 16.66
C LEU A 76 4.57 -5.00 17.27
N TYR A 77 4.68 -4.96 18.58
CA TYR A 77 5.51 -5.88 19.37
C TYR A 77 4.87 -6.14 20.74
N ASN A 78 4.81 -7.41 21.14
CA ASN A 78 4.35 -7.78 22.47
C ASN A 78 5.17 -8.96 23.01
N PRO A 79 6.12 -8.72 23.91
CA PRO A 79 6.99 -9.76 24.47
C PRO A 79 6.26 -10.75 25.39
N GLN A 80 5.07 -10.40 25.88
CA GLN A 80 4.29 -11.21 26.82
C GLN A 80 3.32 -12.18 26.13
N LYS A 81 2.92 -11.86 24.89
CA LYS A 81 1.91 -12.64 24.16
C LYS A 81 2.16 -12.58 22.65
N ALA A 82 2.13 -13.74 22.01
CA ALA A 82 2.16 -13.80 20.56
C ALA A 82 0.98 -13.03 19.95
N LEU A 83 1.26 -12.23 18.92
CA LEU A 83 0.28 -11.49 18.15
C LEU A 83 0.21 -12.10 16.74
N PRO A 84 -0.66 -13.08 16.48
CA PRO A 84 -0.79 -13.64 15.14
C PRO A 84 -1.27 -12.56 14.16
N ILE A 85 -0.86 -12.64 12.90
CA ILE A 85 -1.48 -11.85 11.86
C ILE A 85 -2.87 -12.46 11.60
N ALA A 86 -3.90 -11.70 11.86
CA ALA A 86 -5.27 -11.98 11.49
C ALA A 86 -5.85 -10.72 10.86
N ALA A 87 -5.69 -10.57 9.55
CA ALA A 87 -6.03 -9.34 8.85
C ALA A 87 -7.02 -9.62 7.71
N THR A 88 -7.85 -8.62 7.43
CA THR A 88 -8.73 -8.59 6.26
C THR A 88 -8.38 -7.39 5.42
N LEU A 89 -7.99 -7.63 4.18
CA LEU A 89 -7.78 -6.59 3.18
C LEU A 89 -9.09 -6.29 2.47
N ALA A 90 -9.48 -5.03 2.46
CA ALA A 90 -10.61 -4.58 1.65
C ALA A 90 -10.31 -4.77 0.14
N PRO A 91 -11.32 -4.74 -0.73
CA PRO A 91 -11.11 -4.68 -2.18
C PRO A 91 -10.14 -3.56 -2.57
N SER A 92 -9.35 -3.80 -3.61
CA SER A 92 -8.35 -2.85 -4.13
C SER A 92 -7.31 -2.40 -3.10
N SER A 93 -6.91 -3.28 -2.18
CA SER A 93 -5.97 -2.98 -1.10
C SER A 93 -4.65 -3.72 -1.26
N TRP A 94 -3.55 -3.04 -0.92
CA TRP A 94 -2.19 -3.57 -0.99
C TRP A 94 -1.49 -3.40 0.36
N LEU A 95 -1.00 -4.50 0.89
CA LEU A 95 -0.33 -4.56 2.18
C LEU A 95 1.04 -5.24 2.05
N ILE A 96 2.05 -4.67 2.68
CA ILE A 96 3.34 -5.31 2.89
C ILE A 96 3.52 -5.49 4.39
N SER A 97 3.90 -6.70 4.80
CA SER A 97 4.22 -6.99 6.20
C SER A 97 5.63 -7.54 6.32
N LEU A 98 6.42 -6.96 7.22
CA LEU A 98 7.72 -7.45 7.63
C LEU A 98 7.58 -8.14 8.98
N ILE A 99 8.16 -9.33 9.10
CA ILE A 99 8.12 -10.13 10.32
C ILE A 99 9.53 -10.65 10.60
N LEU A 100 10.07 -10.31 11.75
CA LEU A 100 11.39 -10.78 12.15
C LEU A 100 11.50 -10.86 13.68
N PRO A 101 12.37 -11.76 14.21
CA PRO A 101 12.63 -11.84 15.65
C PRO A 101 13.22 -10.53 16.17
N ILE A 102 12.76 -10.09 17.35
CA ILE A 102 13.24 -8.86 17.99
C ILE A 102 14.77 -8.83 18.15
N LYS A 103 15.40 -9.98 18.41
CA LYS A 103 16.86 -10.07 18.50
C LYS A 103 17.55 -9.73 17.17
N LYS A 104 16.99 -10.20 16.04
CA LYS A 104 17.53 -9.86 14.71
C LYS A 104 17.30 -8.39 14.40
N PHE A 105 16.14 -7.87 14.79
CA PHE A 105 15.85 -6.46 14.62
C PHE A 105 16.87 -5.58 15.38
N HIS A 106 17.15 -5.89 16.64
CA HIS A 106 18.17 -5.17 17.43
C HIS A 106 19.56 -5.24 16.78
N ALA A 107 19.92 -6.37 16.19
CA ALA A 107 21.22 -6.54 15.53
C ALA A 107 21.38 -5.70 14.25
N LEU A 108 20.31 -5.04 13.76
CA LEU A 108 20.40 -4.13 12.61
C LEU A 108 20.92 -2.74 13.00
N PHE A 109 20.88 -2.40 14.29
CA PHE A 109 21.26 -1.09 14.81
C PHE A 109 22.60 -1.18 15.53
N SER A 110 23.40 -0.13 15.42
CA SER A 110 24.62 0.03 16.21
C SER A 110 24.29 0.32 17.68
N ASP A 111 25.29 0.24 18.55
CA ASP A 111 25.15 0.51 19.99
C ASP A 111 24.63 1.93 20.31
N ASP A 112 24.68 2.84 19.33
CA ASP A 112 24.19 4.23 19.43
C ASP A 112 22.69 4.39 19.08
N ALA A 113 21.93 3.30 18.96
CA ALA A 113 20.49 3.36 18.65
C ALA A 113 19.59 3.89 19.79
N ASN A 114 20.16 4.63 20.74
CA ASN A 114 19.45 5.22 21.87
C ASN A 114 18.31 6.19 21.48
N HIS A 115 18.33 6.70 20.26
CA HIS A 115 17.25 7.54 19.71
C HIS A 115 15.98 6.74 19.36
N ILE A 116 16.07 5.42 19.23
CA ILE A 116 14.90 4.56 18.97
C ILE A 116 14.34 4.13 20.32
N HIS A 117 13.40 4.89 20.83
CA HIS A 117 12.85 4.79 22.18
C HIS A 117 12.46 3.37 22.62
N PHE A 118 11.87 2.55 21.74
CA PHE A 118 11.45 1.19 22.12
C PHE A 118 12.60 0.16 22.13
N LEU A 119 13.78 0.51 21.59
CA LEU A 119 14.99 -0.32 21.66
C LEU A 119 15.79 -0.10 22.93
N SER A 120 15.47 0.93 23.68
CA SER A 120 16.16 1.19 24.95
C SER A 120 15.99 0.00 25.90
N PRO A 121 17.01 -0.36 26.71
CA PRO A 121 16.95 -1.49 27.64
C PRO A 121 15.73 -1.47 28.56
N GLU A 122 15.23 -0.29 28.91
CA GLU A 122 14.07 -0.09 29.77
C GLU A 122 12.74 -0.46 29.10
N ASN A 123 12.69 -0.46 27.78
CA ASN A 123 11.46 -0.65 27.00
C ASN A 123 11.38 -2.01 26.29
N ILE A 124 12.47 -2.78 26.25
CA ILE A 124 12.58 -4.06 25.52
C ILE A 124 11.55 -5.10 26.01
N THR A 125 11.11 -5.00 27.26
CA THR A 125 10.10 -5.89 27.87
C THR A 125 8.69 -5.31 27.80
N LYS A 126 8.52 -4.11 27.25
CA LYS A 126 7.22 -3.45 27.16
C LYS A 126 6.55 -3.76 25.82
N LYS A 127 5.23 -3.75 25.85
CA LYS A 127 4.41 -3.77 24.63
C LYS A 127 4.65 -2.49 23.86
N PHE A 128 4.80 -2.59 22.57
CA PHE A 128 4.96 -1.44 21.70
C PHE A 128 3.95 -1.49 20.55
N TYR A 129 3.30 -0.36 20.35
CA TYR A 129 2.39 -0.12 19.24
C TYR A 129 2.61 1.30 18.73
N ASP A 130 2.82 1.45 17.44
CA ASP A 130 3.00 2.74 16.80
C ASP A 130 2.36 2.75 15.41
N THR A 131 1.73 3.86 15.05
CA THR A 131 1.18 4.08 13.71
C THR A 131 1.74 5.37 13.15
N ASN A 132 2.22 5.32 11.90
CA ASN A 132 2.83 6.45 11.24
C ASN A 132 2.30 6.62 9.82
N VAL A 133 2.39 7.83 9.31
CA VAL A 133 2.18 8.12 7.90
C VAL A 133 3.44 7.71 7.14
N LEU A 134 3.26 7.07 5.98
CA LEU A 134 4.38 6.71 5.11
C LEU A 134 4.97 7.97 4.47
N THR A 135 6.28 8.12 4.58
CA THR A 135 6.97 9.15 3.82
C THR A 135 6.98 8.78 2.32
N PRO A 136 7.12 9.75 1.43
CA PRO A 136 7.23 9.49 0.00
C PRO A 136 8.37 8.53 -0.37
N ALA A 137 9.52 8.66 0.29
CA ALA A 137 10.65 7.78 0.11
C ALA A 137 10.30 6.33 0.46
N MET A 138 9.60 6.10 1.59
CA MET A 138 9.11 4.77 1.97
C MET A 138 8.13 4.21 0.94
N VAL A 139 7.22 5.03 0.41
CA VAL A 139 6.26 4.60 -0.62
C VAL A 139 6.98 4.13 -1.89
N VAL A 140 8.05 4.80 -2.32
CA VAL A 140 8.87 4.37 -3.45
C VAL A 140 9.48 2.99 -3.20
N VAL A 141 10.12 2.79 -2.04
CA VAL A 141 10.73 1.50 -1.68
C VAL A 141 9.68 0.39 -1.60
N LEU A 142 8.53 0.66 -0.98
CA LEU A 142 7.42 -0.29 -0.87
C LEU A 142 6.85 -0.69 -2.24
N ASN A 143 6.71 0.26 -3.17
CA ASN A 143 6.31 -0.04 -4.55
C ASN A 143 7.35 -0.93 -5.27
N GLN A 144 8.64 -0.69 -5.06
CA GLN A 144 9.69 -1.56 -5.59
C GLN A 144 9.62 -2.98 -5.00
N ILE A 145 9.31 -3.11 -3.71
CA ILE A 145 9.11 -4.40 -3.03
C ILE A 145 7.90 -5.14 -3.60
N ILE A 146 6.74 -4.48 -3.71
CA ILE A 146 5.49 -5.15 -4.09
C ILE A 146 5.48 -5.58 -5.56
N GLN A 147 6.12 -4.80 -6.43
CA GLN A 147 6.20 -5.06 -7.87
C GLN A 147 7.44 -5.88 -8.28
N ALA A 148 8.29 -6.28 -7.31
CA ALA A 148 9.56 -6.92 -7.60
C ALA A 148 9.40 -8.23 -8.38
N LYS A 149 10.03 -8.28 -9.55
CA LYS A 149 10.22 -9.48 -10.38
C LYS A 149 11.72 -9.74 -10.45
N VAL A 150 12.23 -10.52 -9.51
CA VAL A 150 13.67 -10.73 -9.32
C VAL A 150 13.98 -12.19 -9.47
N HIS A 151 15.09 -12.51 -10.15
CA HIS A 151 15.56 -13.89 -10.31
C HIS A 151 15.86 -14.54 -8.95
N ASP A 152 15.58 -15.82 -8.81
CA ASP A 152 15.65 -16.55 -7.56
C ASP A 152 17.04 -16.47 -6.87
N SER A 153 18.11 -16.50 -7.67
CA SER A 153 19.49 -16.46 -7.17
C SER A 153 19.88 -15.18 -6.43
N ILE A 154 19.20 -14.05 -6.72
CA ILE A 154 19.49 -12.75 -6.09
C ILE A 154 18.31 -12.22 -5.27
N ARG A 155 17.23 -12.98 -5.20
CA ARG A 155 15.97 -12.56 -4.56
C ARG A 155 16.20 -12.15 -3.10
N SER A 156 16.83 -12.99 -2.31
CA SER A 156 17.10 -12.72 -0.89
C SER A 156 17.94 -11.44 -0.72
N LEU A 157 19.00 -11.29 -1.51
CA LEU A 157 19.86 -10.10 -1.48
C LEU A 157 19.08 -8.83 -1.83
N TYR A 158 18.27 -8.88 -2.89
CA TYR A 158 17.46 -7.74 -3.31
C TYR A 158 16.47 -7.30 -2.22
N PHE A 159 15.68 -8.23 -1.68
CA PHE A 159 14.71 -7.90 -0.64
C PHE A 159 15.39 -7.45 0.65
N LYS A 160 16.52 -8.07 1.02
CA LYS A 160 17.31 -7.64 2.20
C LYS A 160 17.75 -6.18 2.06
N GLY A 161 18.30 -5.80 0.90
CA GLY A 161 18.67 -4.41 0.64
C GLY A 161 17.49 -3.44 0.73
N LYS A 162 16.34 -3.80 0.11
CA LYS A 162 15.13 -2.97 0.15
C LYS A 162 14.51 -2.84 1.53
N ILE A 163 14.56 -3.89 2.33
CA ILE A 163 14.05 -3.86 3.70
C ILE A 163 14.95 -2.99 4.59
N PHE A 164 16.27 -3.07 4.45
CA PHE A 164 17.18 -2.24 5.24
C PHE A 164 17.02 -0.76 4.88
N GLU A 165 16.86 -0.43 3.60
CA GLU A 165 16.52 0.91 3.14
C GLU A 165 15.17 1.38 3.76
N LEU A 166 14.14 0.54 3.72
CA LEU A 166 12.82 0.85 4.29
C LEU A 166 12.89 1.09 5.81
N LEU A 167 13.59 0.23 6.55
CA LEU A 167 13.74 0.38 8.00
C LEU A 167 14.56 1.62 8.36
N SER A 168 15.61 1.92 7.60
CA SER A 168 16.38 3.16 7.77
C SER A 168 15.49 4.40 7.61
N LEU A 169 14.65 4.44 6.58
CA LEU A 169 13.68 5.52 6.37
C LEU A 169 12.61 5.57 7.46
N TYR A 170 12.17 4.41 7.94
CA TYR A 170 11.14 4.32 8.99
C TYR A 170 11.62 4.91 10.32
N PHE A 171 12.88 4.65 10.69
CA PHE A 171 13.47 5.09 11.96
C PHE A 171 14.21 6.42 11.87
N ASN A 172 14.42 6.95 10.67
CA ASN A 172 14.97 8.30 10.48
C ASN A 172 13.89 9.36 10.80
N LYS A 173 13.42 9.39 12.06
CA LYS A 173 12.41 10.33 12.55
C LYS A 173 13.04 11.63 13.08
N ASN A 174 14.36 11.73 13.05
CA ASN A 174 15.06 12.89 13.59
C ASN A 174 15.36 13.91 12.51
N GLY A 175 14.75 15.04 12.70
CA GLY A 175 15.31 16.26 12.19
C GLY A 175 14.39 16.91 11.22
N GLU A 176 13.97 17.96 11.71
CA GLU A 176 14.15 19.24 11.06
C GLU A 176 15.52 19.21 10.33
N GLU A 177 15.46 19.28 9.00
CA GLU A 177 16.52 19.78 8.14
C GLU A 177 17.94 19.21 8.32
N ASP A 178 18.21 18.06 7.76
CA ASP A 178 19.39 17.83 6.88
C ASP A 178 19.25 16.45 6.21
N VAL A 179 18.44 16.41 5.20
CA VAL A 179 18.44 15.29 4.26
C VAL A 179 19.60 15.54 3.32
N GLU A 180 20.81 15.15 3.71
CA GLU A 180 21.81 14.79 2.70
C GLU A 180 21.19 13.68 1.86
N SER A 181 20.66 14.09 0.75
CA SER A 181 19.89 13.30 -0.17
C SER A 181 20.65 12.06 -0.59
N CYS A 182 20.17 10.92 -0.20
CA CYS A 182 20.44 9.71 -0.96
C CYS A 182 20.19 10.05 -2.44
N PRO A 183 21.13 9.83 -3.36
CA PRO A 183 21.01 10.26 -4.77
C PRO A 183 19.81 9.68 -5.51
N PHE A 184 19.08 8.77 -4.90
CA PHE A 184 17.85 8.13 -5.39
C PHE A 184 16.57 8.66 -4.74
N LEU A 185 16.66 9.57 -3.76
CA LEU A 185 15.49 10.20 -3.19
C LEU A 185 14.99 11.26 -4.16
N VAL A 186 13.79 11.06 -4.63
CA VAL A 186 13.01 12.08 -5.31
C VAL A 186 12.92 13.27 -4.36
N ASP A 187 13.37 14.44 -4.85
CA ASP A 187 13.27 15.73 -4.18
C ASP A 187 11.88 15.85 -3.50
N GLU A 188 11.83 16.01 -2.16
CA GLU A 188 10.58 16.09 -1.40
C GLU A 188 9.63 17.16 -1.96
N ALA A 189 10.19 18.27 -2.47
CA ALA A 189 9.40 19.28 -3.16
C ALA A 189 8.74 18.73 -4.44
N GLN A 190 9.38 17.81 -5.16
CA GLN A 190 8.78 17.15 -6.31
C GLN A 190 7.70 16.16 -5.88
N VAL A 191 7.91 15.47 -4.77
CA VAL A 191 6.92 14.53 -4.22
C VAL A 191 5.65 15.26 -3.79
N GLY A 192 5.77 16.37 -3.07
CA GLY A 192 4.63 17.22 -2.73
C GLY A 192 3.84 17.65 -3.97
N LYS A 193 4.54 17.99 -5.07
CA LYS A 193 3.92 18.32 -6.36
C LYS A 193 3.21 17.12 -7.00
N ILE A 194 3.76 15.91 -6.89
CA ILE A 194 3.10 14.69 -7.39
C ILE A 194 1.86 14.35 -6.57
N HIS A 195 1.89 14.53 -5.23
CA HIS A 195 0.68 14.41 -4.40
C HIS A 195 -0.39 15.46 -4.79
N MET A 196 0.04 16.69 -5.10
CA MET A 196 -0.86 17.73 -5.61
C MET A 196 -1.47 17.32 -6.95
N ALA A 197 -0.70 16.71 -7.86
CA ALA A 197 -1.22 16.18 -9.12
C ALA A 197 -2.31 15.12 -8.89
N LYS A 198 -2.09 14.17 -7.97
CA LYS A 198 -3.11 13.19 -7.59
C LYS A 198 -4.39 13.88 -7.09
N LYS A 199 -4.27 14.84 -6.20
CA LYS A 199 -5.42 15.60 -5.66
C LYS A 199 -6.21 16.27 -6.78
N ILE A 200 -5.53 17.00 -7.66
CA ILE A 200 -6.15 17.71 -8.79
C ILE A 200 -6.93 16.77 -9.71
N ILE A 201 -6.34 15.64 -10.13
CA ILE A 201 -7.01 14.71 -11.04
C ILE A 201 -8.21 14.01 -10.41
N LEU A 202 -8.20 13.80 -9.09
CA LEU A 202 -9.33 13.20 -8.37
C LEU A 202 -10.45 14.23 -8.16
N GLU A 203 -10.13 15.47 -7.79
CA GLU A 203 -11.11 16.55 -7.64
C GLU A 203 -11.79 16.89 -8.96
N ARG A 204 -11.05 16.83 -10.06
CA ARG A 204 -11.55 17.13 -11.42
C ARG A 204 -11.75 15.85 -12.25
N MET A 205 -12.12 14.74 -11.61
CA MET A 205 -12.16 13.45 -12.29
C MET A 205 -13.15 13.40 -13.47
N THR A 206 -14.20 14.21 -13.50
CA THR A 206 -15.16 14.28 -14.60
C THR A 206 -14.60 14.98 -15.83
N GLN A 207 -13.75 15.98 -15.63
CA GLN A 207 -13.05 16.74 -16.66
C GLN A 207 -11.58 16.94 -16.25
N PRO A 208 -10.78 15.87 -16.28
CA PRO A 208 -9.40 15.94 -15.82
C PRO A 208 -8.55 16.80 -16.78
N PRO A 209 -7.58 17.55 -16.25
CA PRO A 209 -6.63 18.27 -17.07
C PRO A 209 -5.77 17.30 -17.88
N SER A 210 -5.28 17.77 -19.02
CA SER A 210 -4.26 17.05 -19.79
C SER A 210 -2.95 16.95 -18.98
N LEU A 211 -2.04 16.06 -19.37
CA LEU A 211 -0.72 15.96 -18.72
C LEU A 211 0.07 17.26 -18.79
N SER A 212 -0.08 18.02 -19.88
CA SER A 212 0.57 19.31 -20.05
C SER A 212 0.04 20.36 -19.08
N GLU A 213 -1.28 20.50 -19.00
CA GLU A 213 -1.95 21.40 -18.05
C GLU A 213 -1.62 21.05 -16.62
N LEU A 214 -1.74 19.76 -16.26
CA LEU A 214 -1.43 19.26 -14.93
C LEU A 214 0.02 19.54 -14.54
N SER A 215 0.97 19.27 -15.44
CA SER A 215 2.41 19.52 -15.20
C SER A 215 2.71 21.00 -15.01
N THR A 216 2.05 21.88 -15.77
CA THR A 216 2.18 23.34 -15.63
C THR A 216 1.62 23.78 -14.28
N GLU A 217 0.44 23.30 -13.91
CA GLU A 217 -0.26 23.68 -12.66
C GLU A 217 0.56 23.31 -11.41
N ILE A 218 1.26 22.18 -11.42
CA ILE A 218 2.10 21.75 -10.30
C ILE A 218 3.57 22.22 -10.40
N GLY A 219 3.92 22.95 -11.45
CA GLY A 219 5.29 23.45 -11.67
C GLY A 219 6.32 22.34 -11.87
N LEU A 220 5.98 21.31 -12.66
CA LEU A 220 6.88 20.25 -13.13
C LEU A 220 6.86 20.19 -14.65
N ASN A 221 7.89 19.60 -15.26
CA ASN A 221 7.75 19.20 -16.65
C ASN A 221 6.99 17.85 -16.76
N THR A 222 6.40 17.60 -17.91
CA THR A 222 5.58 16.39 -18.16
C THR A 222 6.36 15.09 -17.96
N LYS A 223 7.67 15.06 -18.23
CA LYS A 223 8.50 13.87 -18.01
C LYS A 223 8.62 13.56 -16.51
N LYS A 224 9.00 14.56 -15.70
CA LYS A 224 9.11 14.42 -14.24
C LYS A 224 7.76 14.06 -13.60
N LEU A 225 6.64 14.63 -14.10
CA LEU A 225 5.31 14.25 -13.65
C LEU A 225 5.04 12.76 -13.91
N LYS A 226 5.26 12.26 -15.14
CA LYS A 226 5.01 10.85 -15.49
C LYS A 226 5.87 9.90 -14.68
N GLU A 227 7.15 10.17 -14.58
CA GLU A 227 8.12 9.33 -13.85
C GLU A 227 7.82 9.33 -12.35
N GLY A 228 7.67 10.50 -11.74
CA GLY A 228 7.36 10.63 -10.31
C GLY A 228 6.01 10.03 -9.94
N PHE A 229 4.99 10.22 -10.77
CA PHE A 229 3.68 9.63 -10.51
C PHE A 229 3.71 8.10 -10.59
N LYS A 230 4.44 7.54 -11.58
CA LYS A 230 4.63 6.09 -11.69
C LYS A 230 5.46 5.53 -10.53
N GLN A 231 6.48 6.26 -10.05
CA GLN A 231 7.28 5.87 -8.89
C GLN A 231 6.46 5.85 -7.60
N LEU A 232 5.65 6.89 -7.36
CA LEU A 232 4.85 7.03 -6.14
C LEU A 232 3.60 6.13 -6.12
N TYR A 233 2.92 5.99 -7.27
CA TYR A 233 1.62 5.28 -7.33
C TYR A 233 1.66 3.99 -8.14
N GLY A 234 2.83 3.58 -8.63
CA GLY A 234 3.01 2.32 -9.36
C GLY A 234 2.45 2.31 -10.78
N GLN A 235 1.74 3.37 -11.20
CA GLN A 235 1.03 3.43 -12.47
C GLN A 235 1.00 4.86 -13.06
N SER A 236 0.56 5.00 -14.31
CA SER A 236 0.46 6.32 -14.93
C SER A 236 -0.70 7.13 -14.34
N VAL A 237 -0.63 8.48 -14.48
CA VAL A 237 -1.65 9.43 -14.00
C VAL A 237 -3.07 9.01 -14.43
N PHE A 238 -3.27 8.74 -15.71
CA PHE A 238 -4.61 8.39 -16.22
C PHE A 238 -5.02 6.94 -15.94
N SER A 239 -4.06 6.02 -15.75
CA SER A 239 -4.37 4.68 -15.28
C SER A 239 -4.89 4.72 -13.84
N TYR A 240 -4.25 5.52 -13.00
CA TYR A 240 -4.68 5.75 -11.62
C TYR A 240 -6.10 6.37 -11.55
N LEU A 241 -6.35 7.40 -12.37
CA LEU A 241 -7.67 8.03 -12.47
C LEU A 241 -8.74 7.04 -12.95
N LEU A 242 -8.42 6.21 -13.96
CA LEU A 242 -9.35 5.21 -14.46
C LEU A 242 -9.70 4.18 -13.39
N ASP A 243 -8.70 3.69 -12.66
CA ASP A 243 -8.91 2.77 -11.56
C ASP A 243 -9.81 3.37 -10.49
N HIS A 244 -9.56 4.64 -10.10
CA HIS A 244 -10.38 5.34 -9.13
C HIS A 244 -11.83 5.52 -9.61
N LYS A 245 -12.03 5.93 -10.88
CA LYS A 245 -13.38 6.01 -11.48
C LYS A 245 -14.12 4.67 -11.45
N MET A 246 -13.43 3.57 -11.68
CA MET A 246 -14.05 2.26 -11.66
C MET A 246 -14.43 1.83 -10.23
N GLU A 247 -13.62 2.15 -9.24
CA GLU A 247 -13.97 1.92 -7.83
C GLU A 247 -15.20 2.75 -7.39
N GLU A 248 -15.24 4.03 -7.77
CA GLU A 248 -16.41 4.87 -7.51
C GLU A 248 -17.66 4.36 -8.27
N ALA A 249 -17.50 3.90 -9.52
CA ALA A 249 -18.58 3.26 -10.26
C ALA A 249 -19.16 2.07 -9.51
N ARG A 250 -18.29 1.22 -8.98
CA ARG A 250 -18.69 0.04 -8.20
C ARG A 250 -19.47 0.46 -6.95
N ARG A 251 -18.95 1.41 -6.16
CA ARG A 251 -19.64 1.92 -4.95
C ARG A 251 -21.02 2.48 -5.27
N MET A 252 -21.12 3.23 -6.37
CA MET A 252 -22.41 3.81 -6.79
C MET A 252 -23.40 2.73 -7.24
N LEU A 253 -22.93 1.68 -7.92
CA LEU A 253 -23.78 0.54 -8.30
C LEU A 253 -24.20 -0.27 -7.08
N ASP A 254 -23.29 -0.52 -6.13
CA ASP A 254 -23.56 -1.26 -4.87
C ASP A 254 -24.61 -0.54 -4.02
N SER A 255 -24.65 0.79 -4.04
CA SER A 255 -25.67 1.58 -3.32
C SER A 255 -27.08 1.43 -3.89
N GLN A 256 -27.23 0.89 -5.10
CA GLN A 256 -28.50 0.76 -5.84
C GLN A 256 -29.28 2.07 -6.04
N GLN A 257 -28.66 3.21 -5.77
CA GLN A 257 -29.28 4.53 -5.92
C GLN A 257 -29.17 5.10 -7.34
N TYR A 258 -28.33 4.51 -8.18
CA TYR A 258 -28.02 5.00 -9.52
C TYR A 258 -28.14 3.89 -10.55
N ASN A 259 -28.71 4.22 -11.69
CA ASN A 259 -28.67 3.32 -12.85
C ASN A 259 -27.34 3.42 -13.60
N VAL A 260 -27.08 2.47 -14.50
CA VAL A 260 -25.79 2.38 -15.23
C VAL A 260 -25.47 3.66 -16.01
N ASN A 261 -26.47 4.31 -16.60
CA ASN A 261 -26.27 5.55 -17.36
C ASN A 261 -25.92 6.72 -16.45
N GLU A 262 -26.61 6.85 -15.32
CA GLU A 262 -26.34 7.90 -14.32
C GLU A 262 -24.93 7.78 -13.74
N VAL A 263 -24.49 6.55 -13.45
CA VAL A 263 -23.10 6.29 -12.98
C VAL A 263 -22.11 6.77 -14.04
N GLY A 264 -22.30 6.39 -15.30
CA GLY A 264 -21.40 6.81 -16.38
C GLY A 264 -21.30 8.34 -16.52
N ILE A 265 -22.42 9.04 -16.47
CA ILE A 265 -22.48 10.51 -16.55
C ILE A 265 -21.78 11.14 -15.35
N LYS A 266 -22.08 10.69 -14.12
CA LYS A 266 -21.47 11.21 -12.89
C LYS A 266 -19.96 11.05 -12.84
N LEU A 267 -19.42 10.02 -13.50
CA LEU A 267 -17.98 9.79 -13.62
C LEU A 267 -17.35 10.50 -14.82
N GLY A 268 -18.13 11.29 -15.58
CA GLY A 268 -17.64 12.09 -16.70
C GLY A 268 -17.41 11.32 -18.00
N TYR A 269 -18.13 10.22 -18.21
CA TYR A 269 -18.13 9.55 -19.50
C TYR A 269 -19.13 10.22 -20.46
N SER A 270 -18.66 10.55 -21.65
CA SER A 270 -19.49 11.16 -22.69
C SER A 270 -20.56 10.21 -23.23
N THR A 271 -20.32 8.89 -23.15
CA THR A 271 -21.27 7.86 -23.59
C THR A 271 -21.26 6.67 -22.63
N SER A 272 -22.41 6.05 -22.44
CA SER A 272 -22.54 4.84 -21.64
C SER A 272 -21.71 3.67 -22.20
N SER A 273 -21.50 3.63 -23.52
CA SER A 273 -20.70 2.58 -24.17
C SER A 273 -19.24 2.60 -23.71
N HIS A 274 -18.64 3.78 -23.61
CA HIS A 274 -17.26 3.92 -23.10
C HIS A 274 -17.15 3.52 -21.63
N PHE A 275 -18.12 3.91 -20.81
CA PHE A 275 -18.18 3.47 -19.41
C PHE A 275 -18.31 1.96 -19.30
N ILE A 276 -19.27 1.34 -20.00
CA ILE A 276 -19.50 -0.10 -19.97
C ILE A 276 -18.25 -0.88 -20.41
N ALA A 277 -17.56 -0.40 -21.44
CA ALA A 277 -16.31 -1.01 -21.91
C ALA A 277 -15.19 -0.93 -20.85
N ALA A 278 -15.02 0.24 -20.22
CA ALA A 278 -14.03 0.44 -19.17
C ALA A 278 -14.33 -0.44 -17.92
N PHE A 279 -15.58 -0.48 -17.49
CA PHE A 279 -16.02 -1.31 -16.37
C PHE A 279 -15.81 -2.80 -16.65
N LYS A 280 -16.21 -3.27 -17.86
CA LYS A 280 -15.99 -4.66 -18.27
C LYS A 280 -14.50 -5.01 -18.32
N LYS A 281 -13.66 -4.10 -18.79
CA LYS A 281 -12.20 -4.31 -18.82
C LYS A 281 -11.63 -4.47 -17.42
N LYS A 282 -12.12 -3.70 -16.44
CA LYS A 282 -11.63 -3.74 -15.03
C LYS A 282 -12.16 -4.95 -14.28
N TYR A 283 -13.44 -5.26 -14.38
CA TYR A 283 -14.13 -6.25 -13.54
C TYR A 283 -14.56 -7.53 -14.26
N GLY A 284 -14.24 -7.69 -15.55
CA GLY A 284 -14.59 -8.88 -16.32
C GLY A 284 -16.08 -9.00 -16.71
N THR A 285 -16.95 -8.17 -16.13
CA THR A 285 -18.40 -8.19 -16.34
C THR A 285 -18.96 -6.80 -16.67
N THR A 286 -20.14 -6.73 -17.31
CA THR A 286 -20.78 -5.44 -17.57
C THR A 286 -21.48 -4.90 -16.31
N PRO A 287 -21.63 -3.55 -16.16
CA PRO A 287 -22.32 -2.96 -15.01
C PRO A 287 -23.71 -3.52 -14.77
N LYS A 288 -24.46 -3.82 -15.84
CA LYS A 288 -25.81 -4.39 -15.73
C LYS A 288 -25.78 -5.82 -15.15
N LYS A 289 -24.85 -6.66 -15.62
CA LYS A 289 -24.69 -8.03 -15.08
C LYS A 289 -24.19 -7.99 -13.64
N TYR A 290 -23.32 -7.02 -13.33
CA TYR A 290 -22.83 -6.80 -11.97
C TYR A 290 -23.98 -6.45 -11.01
N LEU A 291 -24.84 -5.50 -11.36
CA LEU A 291 -26.04 -5.15 -10.57
C LEU A 291 -26.94 -6.35 -10.31
N LEU A 292 -27.20 -7.18 -11.32
CA LEU A 292 -28.02 -8.37 -11.17
C LEU A 292 -27.43 -9.39 -10.20
N SER A 293 -26.09 -9.50 -10.12
CA SER A 293 -25.40 -10.41 -9.20
C SER A 293 -25.35 -9.92 -7.75
N VAL A 294 -25.52 -8.61 -7.52
CA VAL A 294 -25.53 -8.01 -6.18
C VAL A 294 -26.96 -7.92 -5.63
N SER A 295 -27.97 -7.94 -6.51
CA SER A 295 -29.40 -7.86 -6.14
C SER A 295 -30.03 -9.24 -5.87
N SER A 296 -29.25 -10.31 -6.00
CA SER A 296 -29.64 -11.71 -5.71
C SER A 296 -29.09 -12.14 -4.37
#